data_e17f0f4338d9d900ff2a29fe4ab39d2e
#
_entry.id   e17f0f4338d9d900ff2a29fe4ab39d2e
#
_cell.length_a   1.000
_cell.length_b   1.000
_cell.length_c   1.000
_cell.angle_alpha   90.00
_cell.angle_beta   90.00
_cell.angle_gamma   90.00
#
_symmetry.space_group_name_H-M   'P 1'
#
loop_
_entity.id
_entity.type
_entity.pdbx_description
1 polymer ?
#
loop_
_entity_poly.entity_id
_entity_poly.type
_entity_poly.pdbx_seq_one_letter_code
_entity_poly.pdbx_strand_id
1 'polypeptide(L)'
;MRPRVLQISPYSLALVEAITQGQAVNSGGVQELNIDGSFVVDGVAIMDEPRQVVLALSSDETARVFVITGTDSKGNLLIEAVRGVDSANATTVNRFATVTSIKVDDDLAGVVEVGTGNIVSTGWLPLDYLRENFKVALGLTINANHAADMTVDLTVSNILDRRGNDPTAGTSQHVRSEFELFFPEINIFDHDTMFDLVASATGNIAFPVRAVRLTSNARLTGDAGDPVDLEVVQAGHGH
;
A
#
# COMPACT_ATOMS: atom_id res chain seq x y z
N MET A 1 -0.90 -16.50 25.13
CA MET A 1 -0.63 -16.04 23.75
C MET A 1 0.01 -14.67 23.85
N ARG A 2 1.02 -14.36 23.04
CA ARG A 2 1.60 -12.99 23.03
C ARG A 2 0.86 -12.15 22.02
N PRO A 3 0.45 -10.93 22.36
CA PRO A 3 -0.10 -10.00 21.40
C PRO A 3 0.94 -9.68 20.31
N ARG A 4 0.46 -9.36 19.11
CA ARG A 4 1.26 -8.82 18.03
C ARG A 4 0.87 -7.37 17.84
N VAL A 5 1.82 -6.49 17.64
CA VAL A 5 1.58 -5.07 17.51
C VAL A 5 1.93 -4.64 16.08
N LEU A 6 1.02 -3.92 15.45
CA LEU A 6 1.26 -3.14 14.23
C LEU A 6 1.33 -1.67 14.63
N GLN A 7 2.29 -0.94 14.08
CA GLN A 7 2.58 0.42 14.49
C GLN A 7 2.75 1.32 13.27
N ILE A 8 2.20 2.52 13.34
CA ILE A 8 2.48 3.61 12.40
C ILE A 8 3.07 4.77 13.20
N SER A 9 4.25 5.20 12.82
CA SER A 9 4.92 6.39 13.37
C SER A 9 4.48 7.66 12.64
N PRO A 10 4.58 8.86 13.23
CA PRO A 10 4.42 10.11 12.52
C PRO A 10 5.35 10.19 11.30
N TYR A 11 4.85 10.68 10.18
CA TYR A 11 5.55 10.72 8.91
C TYR A 11 5.43 12.07 8.19
N SER A 12 6.29 12.30 7.20
CA SER A 12 6.33 13.56 6.44
C SER A 12 5.11 13.73 5.53
N LEU A 13 4.87 14.96 5.05
CA LEU A 13 3.81 15.25 4.08
C LEU A 13 4.04 14.48 2.78
N ALA A 14 2.94 14.21 2.07
CA ALA A 14 3.00 13.77 0.68
C ALA A 14 3.74 14.81 -0.17
N LEU A 15 4.58 14.35 -1.07
CA LEU A 15 5.32 15.16 -2.02
C LEU A 15 5.02 14.69 -3.43
N VAL A 16 4.70 15.61 -4.33
CA VAL A 16 4.29 15.31 -5.71
C VAL A 16 5.45 14.71 -6.49
N GLU A 17 6.68 15.21 -6.30
CA GLU A 17 7.89 14.79 -7.00
C GLU A 17 8.87 14.02 -6.09
N ALA A 18 8.35 13.25 -5.15
CA ALA A 18 9.20 12.54 -4.19
C ALA A 18 10.01 11.41 -4.82
N ILE A 19 9.50 10.80 -5.88
CA ILE A 19 10.08 9.64 -6.57
C ILE A 19 10.63 10.03 -7.93
N THR A 20 9.84 10.73 -8.75
CA THR A 20 10.19 11.12 -10.12
C THR A 20 9.77 12.56 -10.33
N GLN A 21 10.73 13.39 -10.77
CA GLN A 21 10.43 14.74 -11.22
C GLN A 21 9.66 14.71 -12.54
N GLY A 22 8.99 15.82 -12.89
CA GLY A 22 8.16 15.89 -14.07
C GLY A 22 8.92 15.52 -15.35
N GLN A 23 8.50 14.45 -16.01
CA GLN A 23 9.09 13.99 -17.25
C GLN A 23 8.06 13.50 -18.26
N ALA A 24 8.38 13.63 -19.54
CA ALA A 24 7.66 13.08 -20.66
C ALA A 24 8.54 12.05 -21.36
N VAL A 25 7.96 10.90 -21.71
CA VAL A 25 8.66 9.86 -22.48
C VAL A 25 7.91 9.60 -23.79
N ASN A 26 8.66 9.56 -24.89
CA ASN A 26 8.12 9.49 -26.24
C ASN A 26 9.09 8.82 -27.24
N SER A 27 9.71 7.73 -26.79
CA SER A 27 10.67 6.96 -27.61
C SER A 27 10.05 5.72 -28.25
N GLY A 28 8.75 5.51 -28.07
CA GLY A 28 7.99 4.34 -28.53
C GLY A 28 8.20 3.08 -27.70
N GLY A 29 7.14 2.33 -27.47
CA GLY A 29 7.16 1.07 -26.71
C GLY A 29 7.41 1.26 -25.21
N VAL A 30 7.74 0.18 -24.53
CA VAL A 30 7.98 0.20 -23.08
C VAL A 30 9.15 1.12 -22.72
N GLN A 31 8.89 2.05 -21.81
CA GLN A 31 9.88 3.03 -21.35
C GLN A 31 9.98 3.02 -19.83
N GLU A 32 11.14 3.38 -19.31
CA GLU A 32 11.38 3.51 -17.90
C GLU A 32 11.53 4.98 -17.50
N LEU A 33 10.82 5.39 -16.45
CA LEU A 33 10.92 6.72 -15.88
C LEU A 33 12.17 6.83 -15.02
N ASN A 34 12.83 7.99 -15.03
CA ASN A 34 13.95 8.25 -14.14
C ASN A 34 13.43 8.37 -12.71
N ILE A 35 14.10 7.73 -11.78
CA ILE A 35 13.86 7.86 -10.36
C ILE A 35 14.87 8.89 -9.84
N ASP A 36 14.46 10.15 -9.67
CA ASP A 36 15.30 11.31 -9.38
C ASP A 36 14.68 12.32 -8.40
N GLY A 37 13.59 11.92 -7.73
CA GLY A 37 12.87 12.75 -6.77
C GLY A 37 13.59 12.92 -5.42
N SER A 38 12.95 13.65 -4.50
CA SER A 38 13.55 14.03 -3.20
C SER A 38 13.78 12.86 -2.23
N PHE A 39 13.08 11.73 -2.42
CA PHE A 39 13.27 10.52 -1.60
C PHE A 39 14.31 9.55 -2.21
N VAL A 40 14.99 9.95 -3.28
CA VAL A 40 15.88 9.04 -4.00
C VAL A 40 17.30 9.08 -3.44
N VAL A 41 17.79 7.90 -3.11
CA VAL A 41 19.18 7.64 -2.73
C VAL A 41 19.70 6.51 -3.61
N ASP A 42 20.77 6.73 -4.32
CA ASP A 42 21.41 5.74 -5.22
C ASP A 42 20.44 5.11 -6.23
N GLY A 43 19.53 5.92 -6.79
CA GLY A 43 18.54 5.44 -7.80
C GLY A 43 17.36 4.65 -7.24
N VAL A 44 17.19 4.62 -5.92
CA VAL A 44 16.07 3.99 -5.24
C VAL A 44 15.33 5.04 -4.42
N ALA A 45 14.03 5.17 -4.60
CA ALA A 45 13.20 5.98 -3.72
C ALA A 45 12.94 5.20 -2.43
N ILE A 46 13.28 5.80 -1.28
CA ILE A 46 13.14 5.20 0.06
C ILE A 46 12.12 6.01 0.84
N MET A 47 11.00 5.38 1.17
CA MET A 47 9.92 6.02 1.93
C MET A 47 10.24 5.99 3.43
N ASP A 48 9.88 7.03 4.16
CA ASP A 48 9.94 7.09 5.63
C ASP A 48 9.00 6.06 6.29
N GLU A 49 7.81 5.88 5.71
CA GLU A 49 6.85 4.83 6.02
C GLU A 49 6.28 4.25 4.71
N PRO A 50 5.78 3.00 4.69
CA PRO A 50 5.20 2.44 3.48
C PRO A 50 3.99 3.25 3.00
N ARG A 51 4.06 3.77 1.78
CA ARG A 51 3.07 4.70 1.19
C ARG A 51 2.53 4.23 -0.13
N GLN A 52 1.37 4.74 -0.49
CA GLN A 52 0.91 4.70 -1.87
C GLN A 52 1.83 5.55 -2.74
N VAL A 53 2.08 5.05 -3.94
CA VAL A 53 2.69 5.82 -5.02
C VAL A 53 1.58 6.51 -5.79
N VAL A 54 1.76 7.80 -6.05
CA VAL A 54 0.81 8.66 -6.78
C VAL A 54 1.46 9.11 -8.06
N LEU A 55 0.80 8.84 -9.17
CA LEU A 55 1.16 9.30 -10.51
C LEU A 55 0.30 10.53 -10.82
N ALA A 56 0.89 11.70 -10.84
CA ALA A 56 0.22 12.94 -11.25
C ALA A 56 0.38 13.11 -12.77
N LEU A 57 -0.70 12.96 -13.49
CA LEU A 57 -0.74 12.94 -14.95
C LEU A 57 -1.28 14.28 -15.49
N SER A 58 -0.52 14.93 -16.37
CA SER A 58 -0.91 16.25 -16.91
C SER A 58 -1.81 16.17 -18.15
N SER A 59 -2.02 14.98 -18.69
CA SER A 59 -2.81 14.73 -19.91
C SER A 59 -3.60 13.43 -19.80
N ASP A 60 -4.41 13.11 -20.82
CA ASP A 60 -5.16 11.86 -20.91
C ASP A 60 -4.20 10.69 -21.16
N GLU A 61 -4.00 9.90 -20.12
CA GLU A 61 -3.18 8.69 -20.12
C GLU A 61 -4.02 7.42 -19.87
N THR A 62 -5.34 7.47 -20.10
CA THR A 62 -6.26 6.34 -19.84
C THR A 62 -5.93 5.08 -20.63
N ALA A 63 -5.21 5.21 -21.75
CA ALA A 63 -4.72 4.08 -22.54
C ALA A 63 -3.39 3.49 -22.02
N ARG A 64 -2.76 4.11 -21.01
CA ARG A 64 -1.43 3.73 -20.52
C ARG A 64 -1.53 2.86 -19.28
N VAL A 65 -0.53 2.00 -19.11
CA VAL A 65 -0.33 1.19 -17.92
C VAL A 65 1.07 1.46 -17.37
N PHE A 66 1.12 1.80 -16.11
CA PHE A 66 2.36 2.00 -15.37
C PHE A 66 2.63 0.78 -14.49
N VAL A 67 3.82 0.22 -14.56
CA VAL A 67 4.27 -0.87 -13.69
C VAL A 67 5.28 -0.32 -12.69
N ILE A 68 4.94 -0.37 -11.42
CA ILE A 68 5.75 0.12 -10.31
C ILE A 68 6.35 -1.08 -9.61
N THR A 69 7.66 -1.08 -9.46
CA THR A 69 8.42 -2.14 -8.80
C THR A 69 9.17 -1.58 -7.60
N GLY A 70 9.13 -2.31 -6.50
CA GLY A 70 9.80 -1.92 -5.25
C GLY A 70 9.69 -2.99 -4.19
N THR A 71 9.61 -2.58 -2.93
CA THR A 71 9.45 -3.51 -1.80
C THR A 71 8.33 -3.08 -0.86
N ASP A 72 7.76 -4.05 -0.16
CA ASP A 72 6.88 -3.82 0.99
C ASP A 72 7.68 -3.45 2.26
N SER A 73 6.97 -3.21 3.38
CA SER A 73 7.57 -2.92 4.70
C SER A 73 8.48 -4.00 5.26
N LYS A 74 8.46 -5.21 4.69
CA LYS A 74 9.27 -6.36 5.12
C LYS A 74 10.43 -6.62 4.17
N GLY A 75 10.61 -5.78 3.14
CA GLY A 75 11.61 -5.94 2.10
C GLY A 75 11.25 -7.01 1.05
N ASN A 76 10.02 -7.53 1.01
CA ASN A 76 9.61 -8.43 -0.06
C ASN A 76 9.36 -7.65 -1.35
N LEU A 77 9.64 -8.28 -2.49
CA LEU A 77 9.35 -7.70 -3.80
C LEU A 77 7.85 -7.40 -3.92
N LEU A 78 7.55 -6.17 -4.32
CA LEU A 78 6.22 -5.67 -4.59
C LEU A 78 6.18 -5.11 -6.02
N ILE A 79 5.24 -5.58 -6.82
CA ILE A 79 5.01 -5.09 -8.18
C ILE A 79 3.52 -4.81 -8.33
N GLU A 80 3.20 -3.65 -8.87
CA GLU A 80 1.82 -3.25 -9.11
C GLU A 80 1.68 -2.51 -10.45
N ALA A 81 0.64 -2.86 -11.21
CA ALA A 81 0.24 -2.13 -12.39
C ALA A 81 -0.87 -1.13 -12.04
N VAL A 82 -0.72 0.09 -12.54
CA VAL A 82 -1.67 1.18 -12.36
C VAL A 82 -2.08 1.70 -13.74
N ARG A 83 -3.38 1.78 -13.99
CA ARG A 83 -3.88 2.45 -15.21
C ARG A 83 -3.77 3.95 -15.07
N GLY A 84 -3.34 4.58 -16.15
CA GLY A 84 -3.40 6.02 -16.28
C GLY A 84 -4.86 6.52 -16.26
N VAL A 85 -5.00 7.80 -16.00
CA VAL A 85 -6.26 8.54 -15.95
C VAL A 85 -6.15 9.81 -16.78
N ASP A 86 -7.27 10.49 -17.02
CA ASP A 86 -7.28 11.75 -17.76
C ASP A 86 -6.97 12.92 -16.83
N SER A 87 -5.81 13.54 -17.03
CA SER A 87 -5.41 14.79 -16.36
C SER A 87 -5.66 14.80 -14.84
N ALA A 88 -5.34 13.68 -14.18
CA ALA A 88 -5.62 13.46 -12.76
C ALA A 88 -4.58 12.57 -12.11
N ASN A 89 -4.78 12.23 -10.83
CA ASN A 89 -3.88 11.36 -10.08
C ASN A 89 -4.34 9.90 -10.17
N ALA A 90 -3.44 9.03 -10.63
CA ALA A 90 -3.59 7.58 -10.48
C ALA A 90 -2.76 7.11 -9.28
N THR A 91 -3.29 6.16 -8.50
CA THR A 91 -2.69 5.80 -7.21
C THR A 91 -2.63 4.29 -7.06
N THR A 92 -1.52 3.79 -6.50
CA THR A 92 -1.38 2.36 -6.17
C THR A 92 -2.34 1.95 -5.06
N VAL A 93 -2.79 0.71 -5.08
CA VAL A 93 -3.54 0.09 -3.98
C VAL A 93 -2.59 -0.31 -2.85
N ASN A 94 -1.44 -0.88 -3.20
CA ASN A 94 -0.43 -1.30 -2.24
C ASN A 94 0.42 -0.12 -1.76
N ARG A 95 1.14 -0.37 -0.66
CA ARG A 95 2.05 0.59 -0.01
C ARG A 95 3.48 0.12 -0.20
N PHE A 96 4.28 0.97 -0.79
CA PHE A 96 5.69 0.71 -1.08
C PHE A 96 6.56 1.30 0.04
N ALA A 97 7.50 0.52 0.53
CA ALA A 97 8.59 1.01 1.38
C ALA A 97 9.74 1.55 0.52
N THR A 98 9.98 0.95 -0.64
CA THR A 98 10.92 1.45 -1.64
C THR A 98 10.31 1.37 -3.04
N VAL A 99 10.79 2.22 -3.96
CA VAL A 99 10.51 2.10 -5.40
C VAL A 99 11.84 2.06 -6.15
N THR A 100 12.02 1.02 -6.96
CA THR A 100 13.25 0.77 -7.72
C THR A 100 13.10 0.93 -9.23
N SER A 101 11.88 0.88 -9.76
CA SER A 101 11.59 1.05 -11.18
C SER A 101 10.14 1.47 -11.39
N ILE A 102 9.91 2.33 -12.35
CA ILE A 102 8.58 2.69 -12.86
C ILE A 102 8.66 2.61 -14.37
N LYS A 103 7.85 1.73 -14.97
CA LYS A 103 7.79 1.59 -16.43
C LYS A 103 6.40 1.95 -16.92
N VAL A 104 6.34 2.49 -18.11
CA VAL A 104 5.11 2.74 -18.87
C VAL A 104 5.15 1.94 -20.18
N ASP A 105 4.00 1.46 -20.60
CA ASP A 105 3.86 0.56 -21.76
C ASP A 105 4.09 1.23 -23.12
N ASP A 106 3.93 2.56 -23.21
CA ASP A 106 4.13 3.31 -24.46
C ASP A 106 4.30 4.82 -24.18
N ASP A 107 4.41 5.63 -25.21
CA ASP A 107 4.57 7.09 -25.16
C ASP A 107 3.49 7.77 -24.31
N LEU A 108 3.89 8.75 -23.54
CA LEU A 108 3.01 9.61 -22.78
C LEU A 108 2.52 10.79 -23.63
N ALA A 109 1.25 11.13 -23.49
CA ALA A 109 0.67 12.33 -24.10
C ALA A 109 1.10 13.62 -23.38
N GLY A 110 1.52 13.51 -22.13
CA GLY A 110 1.93 14.64 -21.31
C GLY A 110 3.10 14.35 -20.37
N VAL A 111 3.19 15.16 -19.32
CA VAL A 111 4.19 15.01 -18.27
C VAL A 111 3.60 14.16 -17.16
N VAL A 112 4.41 13.27 -16.59
CA VAL A 112 4.11 12.53 -15.37
C VAL A 112 5.08 12.96 -14.27
N GLU A 113 4.53 13.24 -13.10
CA GLU A 113 5.26 13.40 -11.85
C GLU A 113 4.90 12.23 -10.95
N VAL A 114 5.87 11.66 -10.23
CA VAL A 114 5.59 10.54 -9.35
C VAL A 114 5.99 10.89 -7.93
N GLY A 115 5.03 10.82 -7.07
CA GLY A 115 5.18 11.16 -5.66
C GLY A 115 4.53 10.16 -4.73
N THR A 116 4.26 10.60 -3.51
CA THR A 116 3.67 9.78 -2.46
C THR A 116 2.35 10.36 -1.99
N GLY A 117 1.42 9.48 -1.63
CA GLY A 117 0.19 9.86 -0.96
C GLY A 117 0.38 10.12 0.54
N ASN A 118 -0.65 10.71 1.17
CA ASN A 118 -0.72 10.84 2.64
C ASN A 118 -1.20 9.57 3.34
N ILE A 119 -1.64 8.59 2.59
CA ILE A 119 -2.13 7.33 3.14
C ILE A 119 -0.96 6.38 3.34
N VAL A 120 -0.71 5.98 4.57
CA VAL A 120 0.28 4.97 4.94
C VAL A 120 -0.41 3.77 5.56
N SER A 121 0.23 2.61 5.50
CA SER A 121 -0.24 1.44 6.22
C SER A 121 0.92 0.58 6.70
N THR A 122 0.66 -0.16 7.77
CA THR A 122 1.55 -1.26 8.15
C THR A 122 1.55 -2.35 7.08
N GLY A 123 2.54 -3.22 7.11
CA GLY A 123 2.46 -4.48 6.39
C GLY A 123 1.30 -5.34 6.90
N TRP A 124 0.80 -6.24 6.06
CA TRP A 124 -0.20 -7.21 6.46
C TRP A 124 0.32 -8.14 7.54
N LEU A 125 -0.46 -8.30 8.61
CA LEU A 125 -0.23 -9.27 9.67
C LEU A 125 -1.06 -10.53 9.39
N PRO A 126 -0.44 -11.65 8.97
CA PRO A 126 -1.17 -12.87 8.71
C PRO A 126 -1.83 -13.42 9.98
N LEU A 127 -3.05 -13.92 9.83
CA LEU A 127 -3.83 -14.58 10.88
C LEU A 127 -3.97 -16.07 10.56
N ASP A 128 -4.13 -16.88 11.60
CA ASP A 128 -4.43 -18.30 11.45
C ASP A 128 -5.92 -18.51 11.20
N TYR A 129 -6.34 -18.34 9.96
CA TYR A 129 -7.75 -18.38 9.53
C TYR A 129 -8.35 -19.79 9.47
N LEU A 130 -7.51 -20.84 9.56
CA LEU A 130 -7.97 -22.24 9.56
C LEU A 130 -8.36 -22.74 10.97
N ARG A 131 -8.23 -21.90 11.99
CA ARG A 131 -8.59 -22.30 13.36
C ARG A 131 -10.09 -22.51 13.51
N GLU A 132 -10.43 -23.59 14.18
CA GLU A 132 -11.77 -23.73 14.76
C GLU A 132 -12.02 -22.60 15.76
N ASN A 133 -13.23 -22.07 15.78
CA ASN A 133 -13.62 -20.91 16.62
C ASN A 133 -12.69 -19.70 16.42
N PHE A 134 -12.48 -19.31 15.16
CA PHE A 134 -11.69 -18.13 14.82
C PHE A 134 -12.21 -16.90 15.58
N LYS A 135 -11.35 -16.31 16.42
CA LYS A 135 -11.62 -15.07 17.14
C LYS A 135 -10.34 -14.26 17.25
N VAL A 136 -10.42 -13.00 16.95
CA VAL A 136 -9.33 -12.04 17.10
C VAL A 136 -9.85 -10.83 17.87
N ALA A 137 -9.15 -10.44 18.93
CA ALA A 137 -9.38 -9.17 19.61
C ALA A 137 -8.40 -8.14 19.07
N LEU A 138 -8.88 -6.92 18.88
CA LEU A 138 -8.15 -5.78 18.38
C LEU A 138 -8.19 -4.66 19.44
N GLY A 139 -7.06 -4.04 19.72
CA GLY A 139 -6.94 -2.86 20.56
C GLY A 139 -6.17 -1.77 19.83
N LEU A 140 -6.84 -0.70 19.42
CA LEU A 140 -6.22 0.46 18.79
C LEU A 140 -5.94 1.51 19.86
N THR A 141 -4.68 1.95 19.95
CA THR A 141 -4.25 3.06 20.80
C THR A 141 -3.86 4.23 19.93
N ILE A 142 -4.62 5.32 20.01
CA ILE A 142 -4.34 6.59 19.34
C ILE A 142 -4.02 7.61 20.42
N ASN A 143 -2.86 8.25 20.31
CA ASN A 143 -2.52 9.36 21.19
C ASN A 143 -3.37 10.60 20.84
N ALA A 144 -3.80 11.36 21.85
CA ALA A 144 -4.75 12.47 21.71
C ALA A 144 -4.27 13.62 20.76
N ASN A 145 -3.02 13.61 20.36
CA ASN A 145 -2.43 14.61 19.48
C ASN A 145 -2.51 14.28 17.97
N HIS A 146 -3.06 13.12 17.62
CA HIS A 146 -3.20 12.74 16.22
C HIS A 146 -4.57 13.14 15.68
N ALA A 147 -4.55 13.95 14.60
CA ALA A 147 -5.77 14.36 13.87
C ALA A 147 -6.07 13.45 12.66
N ALA A 148 -5.43 12.29 12.57
CA ALA A 148 -5.58 11.39 11.44
C ALA A 148 -6.61 10.32 11.71
N ASP A 149 -7.42 10.01 10.72
CA ASP A 149 -8.37 8.91 10.75
C ASP A 149 -7.62 7.58 10.55
N MET A 150 -7.85 6.64 11.47
CA MET A 150 -7.24 5.32 11.44
C MET A 150 -8.27 4.27 11.06
N THR A 151 -7.89 3.37 10.18
CA THR A 151 -8.74 2.25 9.73
C THR A 151 -8.02 0.92 9.91
N VAL A 152 -8.73 -0.07 10.40
CA VAL A 152 -8.26 -1.46 10.42
C VAL A 152 -8.78 -2.17 9.17
N ASP A 153 -7.90 -2.46 8.24
CA ASP A 153 -8.21 -3.19 7.02
C ASP A 153 -8.11 -4.70 7.23
N LEU A 154 -9.03 -5.42 6.64
CA LEU A 154 -9.11 -6.87 6.64
C LEU A 154 -9.00 -7.40 5.21
N THR A 155 -8.46 -8.60 5.04
CA THR A 155 -8.48 -9.28 3.74
C THR A 155 -8.74 -10.77 3.88
N VAL A 156 -9.47 -11.31 2.92
CA VAL A 156 -9.66 -12.75 2.72
C VAL A 156 -8.79 -13.29 1.57
N SER A 157 -8.06 -12.42 0.89
CA SER A 157 -7.18 -12.78 -0.22
C SER A 157 -6.05 -13.69 0.22
N ASN A 158 -5.69 -14.64 -0.65
CA ASN A 158 -4.53 -15.51 -0.47
C ASN A 158 -3.20 -14.79 -0.69
N ILE A 159 -3.23 -13.61 -1.31
CA ILE A 159 -2.05 -12.83 -1.66
C ILE A 159 -2.02 -11.60 -0.78
N LEU A 160 -0.98 -11.53 0.01
CA LEU A 160 -0.70 -10.42 0.88
C LEU A 160 0.52 -9.69 0.31
N ASP A 161 0.32 -8.55 -0.33
CA ASP A 161 1.38 -7.61 -0.75
C ASP A 161 2.50 -8.21 -1.59
N ARG A 162 2.28 -9.17 -2.45
CA ARG A 162 3.42 -9.79 -3.08
C ARG A 162 3.59 -9.55 -4.57
N ARG A 163 2.58 -9.55 -5.26
CA ARG A 163 2.54 -9.31 -6.72
C ARG A 163 1.09 -9.05 -6.98
N GLY A 164 0.75 -8.05 -7.68
CA GLY A 164 -0.65 -7.75 -7.99
C GLY A 164 -1.38 -8.88 -8.72
N ASN A 165 -0.90 -10.11 -8.61
CA ASN A 165 -1.44 -11.26 -9.30
C ASN A 165 -1.61 -12.44 -8.36
N ASP A 166 -2.79 -13.04 -8.38
CA ASP A 166 -3.05 -14.31 -7.71
C ASP A 166 -2.58 -15.47 -8.62
N PRO A 167 -1.46 -16.14 -8.29
CA PRO A 167 -1.04 -17.31 -9.05
C PRO A 167 -2.02 -18.49 -8.89
N THR A 168 -2.99 -18.39 -7.97
CA THR A 168 -4.00 -19.45 -7.74
C THR A 168 -5.31 -19.18 -8.47
N ALA A 169 -5.47 -18.07 -9.16
CA ALA A 169 -6.66 -17.75 -9.93
C ALA A 169 -6.87 -18.64 -11.18
N GLY A 170 -6.33 -19.84 -11.17
CA GLY A 170 -6.69 -20.96 -12.05
C GLY A 170 -6.49 -20.77 -13.54
N THR A 171 -5.99 -19.64 -13.95
CA THR A 171 -5.62 -19.41 -15.33
C THR A 171 -4.11 -19.50 -15.46
N SER A 172 -3.64 -20.50 -16.17
CA SER A 172 -2.28 -20.52 -16.69
C SER A 172 -2.11 -19.33 -17.65
N GLN A 173 -1.94 -18.16 -17.06
CA GLN A 173 -1.65 -16.99 -17.84
C GLN A 173 -0.19 -17.06 -18.23
N HIS A 174 0.02 -17.45 -19.47
CA HIS A 174 1.25 -17.09 -20.14
C HIS A 174 1.36 -15.57 -20.09
N VAL A 175 2.32 -15.08 -19.33
CA VAL A 175 2.71 -13.67 -19.29
C VAL A 175 2.97 -13.21 -20.71
N ARG A 176 1.99 -12.58 -21.35
CA ARG A 176 2.19 -11.98 -22.66
C ARG A 176 2.96 -10.66 -22.57
N SER A 177 2.81 -9.95 -21.45
CA SER A 177 3.63 -8.78 -21.11
C SER A 177 3.63 -8.57 -19.60
N GLU A 178 4.66 -7.92 -19.06
CA GLU A 178 4.71 -7.54 -17.64
C GLU A 178 3.58 -6.56 -17.25
N PHE A 179 2.92 -5.92 -18.22
CA PHE A 179 1.84 -4.97 -18.01
C PHE A 179 0.45 -5.61 -17.83
N GLU A 180 0.24 -6.86 -18.26
CA GLU A 180 -1.06 -7.53 -18.18
C GLU A 180 -1.33 -8.23 -16.84
N LEU A 181 -0.32 -8.34 -15.97
CA LEU A 181 -0.33 -9.32 -14.87
C LEU A 181 -0.37 -8.75 -13.47
N PHE A 182 -0.25 -7.44 -13.30
CA PHE A 182 0.03 -6.86 -11.99
C PHE A 182 -1.05 -5.94 -11.44
N PHE A 183 -2.29 -6.08 -11.91
CA PHE A 183 -3.42 -5.41 -11.26
C PHE A 183 -3.74 -6.12 -9.94
N PRO A 184 -3.73 -5.40 -8.82
CA PRO A 184 -4.02 -6.02 -7.53
C PRO A 184 -5.49 -6.44 -7.44
N GLU A 185 -5.74 -7.73 -7.28
CA GLU A 185 -7.06 -8.29 -6.96
C GLU A 185 -7.13 -8.63 -5.47
N ILE A 186 -6.79 -7.68 -4.61
CA ILE A 186 -6.87 -7.87 -3.17
C ILE A 186 -8.26 -7.44 -2.72
N ASN A 187 -9.04 -8.38 -2.21
CA ASN A 187 -10.30 -8.07 -1.54
C ASN A 187 -9.99 -7.47 -0.16
N ILE A 188 -9.89 -6.15 -0.13
CA ILE A 188 -9.69 -5.36 1.09
C ILE A 188 -11.04 -4.79 1.49
N PHE A 189 -11.36 -4.87 2.76
CA PHE A 189 -12.52 -4.24 3.36
C PHE A 189 -12.20 -3.73 4.76
N ASP A 190 -12.89 -2.69 5.16
CA ASP A 190 -12.71 -2.07 6.45
C ASP A 190 -13.38 -2.93 7.54
N HIS A 191 -12.82 -2.88 8.75
CA HIS A 191 -13.47 -3.49 9.91
C HIS A 191 -14.71 -2.67 10.27
N ASP A 192 -15.86 -3.32 10.46
CA ASP A 192 -17.18 -2.69 10.65
C ASP A 192 -17.24 -1.57 11.70
N THR A 193 -16.41 -1.64 12.73
CA THR A 193 -16.40 -0.68 13.85
C THR A 193 -15.04 -0.01 14.08
N MET A 194 -14.04 -0.32 13.27
CA MET A 194 -12.68 0.23 13.40
C MET A 194 -12.24 0.87 12.08
N PHE A 195 -13.04 1.80 11.59
CA PHE A 195 -12.74 2.64 10.42
C PHE A 195 -12.96 4.12 10.79
N ASP A 196 -12.20 4.99 10.16
CA ASP A 196 -12.22 6.46 10.36
C ASP A 196 -12.15 6.88 11.84
N LEU A 197 -11.31 6.19 12.62
CA LEU A 197 -11.19 6.41 14.05
C LEU A 197 -10.18 7.53 14.35
N VAL A 198 -10.61 8.50 15.12
CA VAL A 198 -9.77 9.59 15.67
C VAL A 198 -9.44 9.38 17.16
N ALA A 199 -9.88 8.29 17.76
CA ALA A 199 -9.63 7.95 19.16
C ALA A 199 -9.41 6.47 19.33
N SER A 200 -8.78 6.10 20.44
CA SER A 200 -8.53 4.70 20.81
C SER A 200 -9.82 3.89 20.86
N ALA A 201 -9.77 2.69 20.33
CA ALA A 201 -10.94 1.82 20.19
C ALA A 201 -10.57 0.36 20.39
N THR A 202 -11.58 -0.47 20.60
CA THR A 202 -11.44 -1.92 20.63
C THR A 202 -12.41 -2.56 19.66
N GLY A 203 -11.99 -3.65 19.02
CA GLY A 203 -12.80 -4.41 18.09
C GLY A 203 -12.58 -5.90 18.20
N ASN A 204 -13.35 -6.66 17.46
CA ASN A 204 -13.14 -8.10 17.35
C ASN A 204 -13.49 -8.59 15.94
N ILE A 205 -12.84 -9.65 15.52
CA ILE A 205 -13.13 -10.35 14.27
C ILE A 205 -13.62 -11.75 14.63
N ALA A 206 -14.86 -12.05 14.27
CA ALA A 206 -15.53 -13.33 14.56
C ALA A 206 -15.67 -14.25 13.33
N PHE A 207 -15.23 -13.81 12.17
CA PHE A 207 -15.24 -14.59 10.93
C PHE A 207 -13.81 -14.76 10.39
N PRO A 208 -13.51 -15.84 9.66
CA PRO A 208 -12.17 -16.09 9.18
C PRO A 208 -11.69 -15.04 8.19
N VAL A 209 -10.64 -14.31 8.56
CA VAL A 209 -9.88 -13.41 7.66
C VAL A 209 -8.43 -13.87 7.62
N ARG A 210 -7.76 -13.62 6.52
CA ARG A 210 -6.38 -14.06 6.32
C ARG A 210 -5.35 -13.15 6.93
N ALA A 211 -5.63 -11.86 6.93
CA ALA A 211 -4.72 -10.89 7.52
C ALA A 211 -5.45 -9.60 7.90
N VAL A 212 -4.77 -8.82 8.73
CA VAL A 212 -5.16 -7.50 9.20
C VAL A 212 -3.99 -6.54 9.00
N ARG A 213 -4.28 -5.26 8.72
CA ARG A 213 -3.32 -4.17 8.77
C ARG A 213 -3.96 -2.92 9.38
N LEU A 214 -3.13 -2.00 9.80
CA LEU A 214 -3.53 -0.66 10.22
C LEU A 214 -3.22 0.33 9.09
N THR A 215 -4.16 1.18 8.75
CA THR A 215 -4.03 2.23 7.74
C THR A 215 -4.35 3.58 8.37
N SER A 216 -3.58 4.60 8.04
CA SER A 216 -3.89 5.99 8.30
C SER A 216 -4.41 6.62 7.01
N ASN A 217 -5.62 7.19 7.04
CA ASN A 217 -6.25 7.84 5.89
C ASN A 217 -5.82 9.31 5.72
N ALA A 218 -5.08 9.85 6.69
CA ALA A 218 -4.52 11.19 6.65
C ALA A 218 -3.16 11.21 7.35
N ARG A 219 -2.43 12.31 7.21
CA ARG A 219 -1.14 12.48 7.85
C ARG A 219 -1.24 12.40 9.37
N LEU A 220 -0.45 11.54 9.99
CA LEU A 220 -0.21 11.58 11.42
C LEU A 220 0.58 12.84 11.78
N THR A 221 -0.04 13.72 12.57
CA THR A 221 0.59 14.91 13.14
C THR A 221 0.88 14.65 14.61
N GLY A 222 2.10 14.81 15.03
CA GLY A 222 2.52 14.59 16.42
C GLY A 222 4.02 14.61 16.54
N ASP A 223 4.54 14.54 17.73
CA ASP A 223 5.98 14.37 17.97
C ASP A 223 6.43 12.99 17.50
N ALA A 224 7.67 12.91 17.04
CA ALA A 224 8.24 11.67 16.46
C ALA A 224 8.26 10.45 17.42
N GLY A 225 7.78 10.61 18.64
CA GLY A 225 7.72 9.58 19.68
C GLY A 225 6.33 9.04 20.01
N ASP A 226 5.28 9.50 19.31
CA ASP A 226 3.89 9.10 19.59
C ASP A 226 3.29 8.24 18.46
N PRO A 227 3.66 6.95 18.35
CA PRO A 227 3.09 6.06 17.36
C PRO A 227 1.63 5.73 17.64
N VAL A 228 0.91 5.33 16.60
CA VAL A 228 -0.39 4.67 16.73
C VAL A 228 -0.19 3.17 16.68
N ASP A 229 -0.69 2.46 17.68
CA ASP A 229 -0.50 1.04 17.86
C ASP A 229 -1.81 0.28 17.67
N LEU A 230 -1.78 -0.79 16.87
CA LEU A 230 -2.83 -1.79 16.81
C LEU A 230 -2.31 -3.09 17.45
N GLU A 231 -2.82 -3.41 18.63
CA GLU A 231 -2.60 -4.69 19.28
C GLU A 231 -3.56 -5.75 18.71
N VAL A 232 -3.02 -6.88 18.30
CA VAL A 232 -3.79 -8.00 17.71
C VAL A 232 -3.57 -9.25 18.54
N VAL A 233 -4.63 -9.74 19.16
CA VAL A 233 -4.64 -10.96 19.98
C VAL A 233 -5.55 -11.99 19.34
N GLN A 234 -4.97 -13.00 18.72
CA GLN A 234 -5.73 -14.13 18.17
C GLN A 234 -5.85 -15.22 19.23
N ALA A 235 -7.10 -15.56 19.62
CA ALA A 235 -7.34 -16.64 20.58
C ALA A 235 -6.74 -17.95 20.09
N GLY A 236 -5.97 -18.62 20.95
CA GLY A 236 -5.37 -19.93 20.71
C GLY A 236 -5.86 -20.93 21.73
N HIS A 237 -6.02 -22.19 21.36
CA HIS A 237 -6.03 -23.25 22.33
C HIS A 237 -4.58 -23.37 22.84
N GLY A 238 -4.39 -23.13 24.14
CA GLY A 238 -3.16 -23.56 24.79
C GLY A 238 -3.09 -25.09 24.71
N HIS A 239 -2.03 -25.61 24.11
CA HIS A 239 -1.61 -26.99 24.35
C HIS A 239 -0.89 -27.08 25.67
#